data_2d30d6f70340467ebff10acfc94aa829
#
_entry.id   2d30d6f70340467ebff10acfc94aa829
#
_cell.length_a   1.000
_cell.length_b   1.000
_cell.length_c   1.000
_cell.angle_alpha   90.00
_cell.angle_beta   90.00
_cell.angle_gamma   90.00
#
_symmetry.space_group_name_H-M   'P 1'
#
loop_
_entity.id
_entity.type
_entity.pdbx_description
1 polymer ?
#
loop_
_entity_poly.entity_id
_entity_poly.type
_entity_poly.pdbx_seq_one_letter_code
_entity_poly.pdbx_strand_id
1 'polypeptide(L)'
;MNPVRISIVEYLNTAPLVRGFTHGPLRGKYELSFTVPSQCAEALRSGVADVAIIPAIEYQRIPDLVILPNLCIASKKSVRSLLLVSKKPIQEVSRIALDRSSRSTQALTRILCEKLWRIKPEFFEAAPDLPGMLQRADAALLIGDPALRLAIACSPEAHRDALGDIVSTASLVGLSGHGPIYIYDIVEKWRAMTSLPAVLAVWAARRSAVTPELVQDFQDSLAFGLEHVDAIASEAGAEMRLPVGDLRRYLLENIDYHLDEENLRGLTRYYELAAELGLIPEVRKVALAPEPSGLARSLDFAVGSRRATQR
;
A
#
# COMPACT_ATOMS: atom_id res chain seq x y z
N MET A 1 6.28 -32.59 5.76
CA MET A 1 5.32 -31.68 5.10
C MET A 1 6.11 -30.71 4.26
N ASN A 2 5.62 -30.33 3.09
CA ASN A 2 6.26 -29.27 2.32
C ASN A 2 6.14 -27.95 3.10
N PRO A 3 7.14 -27.07 3.04
CA PRO A 3 7.05 -25.76 3.69
C PRO A 3 5.90 -24.95 3.09
N VAL A 4 5.25 -24.12 3.90
CA VAL A 4 4.21 -23.19 3.44
C VAL A 4 4.85 -22.15 2.52
N ARG A 5 4.25 -21.94 1.35
CA ARG A 5 4.72 -21.02 0.30
C ARG A 5 4.07 -19.66 0.46
N ILE A 6 4.89 -18.62 0.59
CA ILE A 6 4.43 -17.25 0.83
C ILE A 6 4.83 -16.37 -0.34
N SER A 7 3.86 -15.70 -0.97
CA SER A 7 4.11 -14.71 -2.01
C SER A 7 4.02 -13.29 -1.46
N ILE A 8 5.06 -12.51 -1.67
CA ILE A 8 5.33 -11.23 -1.01
C ILE A 8 5.45 -10.12 -2.06
N VAL A 9 4.84 -8.99 -1.78
CA VAL A 9 5.00 -7.79 -2.60
C VAL A 9 6.38 -7.18 -2.35
N GLU A 10 7.15 -6.98 -3.42
CA GLU A 10 8.50 -6.43 -3.38
C GLU A 10 8.49 -4.88 -3.44
N TYR A 11 7.82 -4.27 -2.46
CA TYR A 11 7.85 -2.82 -2.25
C TYR A 11 8.26 -2.51 -0.81
N LEU A 12 8.83 -1.33 -0.60
CA LEU A 12 9.34 -0.89 0.70
C LEU A 12 8.29 -0.99 1.82
N ASN A 13 7.02 -0.68 1.52
CA ASN A 13 5.94 -0.77 2.52
C ASN A 13 5.67 -2.17 3.04
N THR A 14 6.13 -3.20 2.37
CA THR A 14 6.00 -4.59 2.81
C THR A 14 7.16 -5.01 3.72
N ALA A 15 8.30 -4.32 3.66
CA ALA A 15 9.51 -4.73 4.36
C ALA A 15 9.33 -4.97 5.88
N PRO A 16 8.60 -4.12 6.64
CA PRO A 16 8.36 -4.39 8.06
C PRO A 16 7.54 -5.67 8.30
N LEU A 17 6.56 -5.99 7.44
CA LEU A 17 5.74 -7.19 7.57
C LEU A 17 6.51 -8.49 7.42
N VAL A 18 7.65 -8.46 6.71
CA VAL A 18 8.40 -9.66 6.32
C VAL A 18 9.81 -9.74 6.92
N ARG A 19 10.20 -8.71 7.68
CA ARG A 19 11.57 -8.65 8.24
C ARG A 19 11.90 -9.87 9.12
N GLY A 20 10.94 -10.38 9.88
CA GLY A 20 11.10 -11.60 10.69
C GLY A 20 11.41 -12.83 9.86
N PHE A 21 10.83 -12.94 8.66
CA PHE A 21 11.07 -14.07 7.75
C PHE A 21 12.39 -13.94 6.98
N THR A 22 12.85 -12.73 6.70
CA THR A 22 14.02 -12.49 5.86
C THR A 22 15.31 -12.34 6.67
N HIS A 23 15.25 -11.69 7.83
CA HIS A 23 16.42 -11.32 8.64
C HIS A 23 16.28 -11.70 10.13
N GLY A 24 15.10 -12.18 10.52
CA GLY A 24 14.78 -12.47 11.91
C GLY A 24 14.74 -13.97 12.24
N PRO A 25 14.15 -14.32 13.39
CA PRO A 25 14.13 -15.67 13.92
C PRO A 25 13.33 -16.67 13.07
N LEU A 26 12.49 -16.19 12.16
CA LEU A 26 11.65 -17.03 11.27
C LEU A 26 12.33 -17.36 9.93
N ARG A 27 13.61 -16.97 9.77
CA ARG A 27 14.36 -17.20 8.54
C ARG A 27 14.47 -18.68 8.21
N GLY A 28 14.10 -19.05 6.99
CA GLY A 28 14.15 -20.43 6.50
C GLY A 28 12.97 -21.32 6.92
N LYS A 29 12.01 -20.82 7.72
CA LYS A 29 10.82 -21.57 8.10
C LYS A 29 9.81 -21.74 6.96
N TYR A 30 9.77 -20.79 6.06
CA TYR A 30 8.82 -20.68 4.94
C TYR A 30 9.54 -20.57 3.60
N GLU A 31 8.85 -20.98 2.53
CA GLU A 31 9.31 -20.73 1.16
C GLU A 31 8.78 -19.35 0.69
N LEU A 32 9.70 -18.41 0.49
CA LEU A 32 9.35 -17.02 0.15
C LEU A 32 9.56 -16.75 -1.33
N SER A 33 8.61 -16.06 -1.95
CA SER A 33 8.74 -15.50 -3.30
C SER A 33 8.37 -14.02 -3.31
N PHE A 34 9.11 -13.21 -4.07
CA PHE A 34 8.92 -11.76 -4.15
C PHE A 34 8.51 -11.35 -5.56
N THR A 35 7.47 -10.51 -5.65
CA THR A 35 6.93 -10.07 -6.93
C THR A 35 6.03 -8.83 -6.77
N VAL A 36 5.36 -8.40 -7.85
CA VAL A 36 4.41 -7.28 -7.81
C VAL A 36 3.02 -7.69 -7.28
N PRO A 37 2.21 -6.75 -6.76
CA PRO A 37 0.93 -7.07 -6.09
C PRO A 37 -0.03 -7.94 -6.92
N SER A 38 -0.17 -7.68 -8.21
CA SER A 38 -1.05 -8.46 -9.09
C SER A 38 -0.58 -9.91 -9.26
N GLN A 39 0.73 -10.15 -9.23
CA GLN A 39 1.31 -11.49 -9.35
C GLN A 39 1.19 -12.27 -8.03
N CYS A 40 1.28 -11.61 -6.87
CA CYS A 40 0.98 -12.24 -5.58
C CYS A 40 -0.46 -12.79 -5.55
N ALA A 41 -1.42 -12.00 -6.03
CA ALA A 41 -2.80 -12.45 -6.13
C ALA A 41 -2.96 -13.65 -7.09
N GLU A 42 -2.24 -13.65 -8.20
CA GLU A 42 -2.28 -14.76 -9.16
C GLU A 42 -1.63 -16.03 -8.61
N ALA A 43 -0.51 -15.92 -7.89
CA ALA A 43 0.12 -17.04 -7.22
C ALA A 43 -0.82 -17.70 -6.19
N LEU A 44 -1.56 -16.86 -5.43
CA LEU A 44 -2.56 -17.37 -4.49
C LEU A 44 -3.77 -17.98 -5.20
N ARG A 45 -4.25 -17.37 -6.31
CA ARG A 45 -5.38 -17.88 -7.12
C ARG A 45 -5.07 -19.24 -7.73
N SER A 46 -3.91 -19.40 -8.31
CA SER A 46 -3.47 -20.65 -8.98
C SER A 46 -3.00 -21.73 -8.01
N GLY A 47 -2.83 -21.44 -6.70
CA GLY A 47 -2.31 -22.39 -5.73
C GLY A 47 -0.79 -22.58 -5.76
N VAL A 48 -0.08 -21.69 -6.42
CA VAL A 48 1.39 -21.61 -6.37
C VAL A 48 1.83 -21.10 -4.99
N ALA A 49 1.06 -20.20 -4.37
CA ALA A 49 1.26 -19.77 -2.98
C ALA A 49 0.10 -20.24 -2.09
N ASP A 50 0.40 -20.49 -0.82
CA ASP A 50 -0.56 -20.86 0.23
C ASP A 50 -1.02 -19.63 1.02
N VAL A 51 -0.12 -18.65 1.15
CA VAL A 51 -0.35 -17.34 1.76
C VAL A 51 0.26 -16.27 0.85
N ALA A 52 -0.42 -15.13 0.71
CA ALA A 52 0.12 -14.01 -0.04
C ALA A 52 -0.37 -12.67 0.51
N ILE A 53 0.47 -11.64 0.39
CA ILE A 53 -0.02 -10.27 0.53
C ILE A 53 -0.61 -9.84 -0.81
N ILE A 54 -1.92 -9.63 -0.86
CA ILE A 54 -2.65 -9.38 -2.09
C ILE A 54 -3.32 -8.01 -2.08
N PRO A 55 -3.57 -7.39 -3.25
CA PRO A 55 -4.44 -6.22 -3.33
C PRO A 55 -5.79 -6.52 -2.67
N ALA A 56 -6.27 -5.61 -1.82
CA ALA A 56 -7.47 -5.83 -1.00
C ALA A 56 -8.70 -6.27 -1.82
N ILE A 57 -8.88 -5.74 -3.05
CA ILE A 57 -9.99 -6.12 -3.92
C ILE A 57 -9.94 -7.59 -4.34
N GLU A 58 -8.76 -8.18 -4.43
CA GLU A 58 -8.60 -9.58 -4.86
C GLU A 58 -9.15 -10.58 -3.83
N TYR A 59 -9.24 -10.18 -2.56
CA TYR A 59 -9.93 -10.97 -1.56
C TYR A 59 -11.40 -11.22 -1.94
N GLN A 60 -12.06 -10.27 -2.57
CA GLN A 60 -13.44 -10.43 -3.06
C GLN A 60 -13.53 -11.31 -4.32
N ARG A 61 -12.46 -11.42 -5.08
CA ARG A 61 -12.40 -12.12 -6.38
C ARG A 61 -11.88 -13.55 -6.30
N ILE A 62 -11.11 -13.88 -5.23
CA ILE A 62 -10.55 -15.22 -5.03
C ILE A 62 -11.38 -15.93 -3.96
N PRO A 63 -12.00 -17.08 -4.27
CA PRO A 63 -12.81 -17.82 -3.30
C PRO A 63 -11.93 -18.51 -2.24
N ASP A 64 -12.58 -18.95 -1.15
CA ASP A 64 -12.03 -19.83 -0.10
C ASP A 64 -10.80 -19.29 0.63
N LEU A 65 -10.66 -17.98 0.70
CA LEU A 65 -9.63 -17.31 1.47
C LEU A 65 -10.11 -16.85 2.84
N VAL A 66 -9.16 -16.72 3.76
CA VAL A 66 -9.28 -15.94 5.00
C VAL A 66 -8.20 -14.87 5.03
N ILE A 67 -8.47 -13.77 5.73
CA ILE A 67 -7.48 -12.72 5.98
C ILE A 67 -6.81 -13.01 7.32
N LEU A 68 -5.48 -12.91 7.39
CA LEU A 68 -4.75 -12.99 8.65
C LEU A 68 -5.09 -11.76 9.52
N PRO A 69 -5.48 -11.96 10.80
CA PRO A 69 -5.94 -10.87 11.66
C PRO A 69 -4.80 -9.91 12.01
N ASN A 70 -5.16 -8.67 12.29
CA ASN A 70 -4.28 -7.60 12.75
C ASN A 70 -3.13 -7.21 11.79
N LEU A 71 -3.20 -7.60 10.52
CA LEU A 71 -2.12 -7.40 9.55
C LEU A 71 -2.67 -6.86 8.23
N CYS A 72 -2.16 -5.73 7.77
CA CYS A 72 -2.49 -5.16 6.46
C CYS A 72 -1.41 -4.18 5.98
N ILE A 73 -1.58 -3.64 4.79
CA ILE A 73 -1.03 -2.36 4.37
C ILE A 73 -2.20 -1.41 4.18
N ALA A 74 -2.29 -0.43 5.05
CA ALA A 74 -3.31 0.60 5.05
C ALA A 74 -2.69 1.98 5.21
N SER A 75 -3.50 3.02 5.07
CA SER A 75 -3.10 4.38 5.47
C SER A 75 -4.31 5.16 5.98
N LYS A 76 -4.10 5.88 7.07
CA LYS A 76 -5.13 6.69 7.76
C LYS A 76 -5.13 8.16 7.34
N LYS A 77 -4.15 8.61 6.57
CA LYS A 77 -4.03 10.02 6.13
C LYS A 77 -3.68 10.12 4.65
N SER A 78 -2.42 10.10 4.33
CA SER A 78 -1.85 10.09 2.98
C SER A 78 -0.83 8.98 2.89
N VAL A 79 -0.73 8.32 1.73
CA VAL A 79 0.14 7.15 1.59
C VAL A 79 1.45 7.48 0.88
N ARG A 80 1.51 8.56 0.10
CA ARG A 80 2.65 9.03 -0.70
C ARG A 80 3.12 8.06 -1.80
N SER A 81 2.74 6.79 -1.74
CA SER A 81 3.11 5.75 -2.71
C SER A 81 1.98 5.31 -3.63
N LEU A 82 0.88 6.06 -3.68
CA LEU A 82 -0.23 5.86 -4.62
C LEU A 82 -0.65 7.23 -5.17
N LEU A 83 -0.12 7.58 -6.34
CA LEU A 83 -0.26 8.92 -6.91
C LEU A 83 -0.95 8.89 -8.27
N LEU A 84 -1.95 9.73 -8.43
CA LEU A 84 -2.47 10.12 -9.75
C LEU A 84 -1.78 11.43 -10.16
N VAL A 85 -0.96 11.35 -11.20
CA VAL A 85 -0.23 12.48 -11.79
C VAL A 85 -0.95 12.93 -13.03
N SER A 86 -1.28 14.22 -13.14
CA SER A 86 -2.08 14.76 -14.24
C SER A 86 -1.46 16.01 -14.87
N LYS A 87 -1.55 16.10 -16.19
CA LYS A 87 -1.18 17.27 -16.98
C LYS A 87 -2.25 18.37 -16.98
N LYS A 88 -3.43 18.07 -16.43
CA LYS A 88 -4.62 18.95 -16.43
C LYS A 88 -5.27 18.95 -15.06
N PRO A 89 -6.07 19.97 -14.71
CA PRO A 89 -7.00 19.88 -13.58
C PRO A 89 -7.86 18.61 -13.67
N ILE A 90 -8.15 17.98 -12.56
CA ILE A 90 -8.82 16.66 -12.55
C ILE A 90 -10.16 16.66 -13.30
N GLN A 91 -10.89 17.78 -13.27
CA GLN A 91 -12.17 17.92 -13.95
C GLN A 91 -12.07 17.91 -15.49
N GLU A 92 -10.88 18.15 -16.04
CA GLU A 92 -10.59 18.19 -17.47
C GLU A 92 -9.96 16.87 -17.97
N VAL A 93 -9.75 15.91 -17.07
CA VAL A 93 -9.12 14.63 -17.41
C VAL A 93 -10.13 13.74 -18.12
N SER A 94 -9.80 13.38 -19.36
CA SER A 94 -10.61 12.50 -20.22
C SER A 94 -10.01 11.10 -20.40
N ARG A 95 -8.73 10.92 -20.10
CA ARG A 95 -8.02 9.65 -20.27
C ARG A 95 -7.00 9.41 -19.17
N ILE A 96 -7.06 8.24 -18.52
CA ILE A 96 -6.18 7.85 -17.41
C ILE A 96 -5.47 6.53 -17.73
N ALA A 97 -4.13 6.55 -17.68
CA ALA A 97 -3.31 5.35 -17.71
C ALA A 97 -3.21 4.77 -16.28
N LEU A 98 -3.52 3.50 -16.11
CA LEU A 98 -3.51 2.80 -14.83
C LEU A 98 -2.31 1.85 -14.77
N ASP A 99 -1.54 1.92 -13.69
CA ASP A 99 -0.46 0.96 -13.41
C ASP A 99 -1.02 -0.46 -13.31
N ARG A 100 -0.61 -1.33 -14.23
CA ARG A 100 -1.12 -2.72 -14.33
C ARG A 100 -0.74 -3.62 -13.16
N SER A 101 0.23 -3.21 -12.33
CA SER A 101 0.64 -3.99 -11.16
C SER A 101 -0.33 -3.84 -9.98
N SER A 102 -1.22 -2.82 -10.00
CA SER A 102 -2.11 -2.51 -8.88
C SER A 102 -3.59 -2.68 -9.23
N ARG A 103 -4.23 -3.67 -8.63
CA ARG A 103 -5.67 -3.89 -8.82
C ARG A 103 -6.54 -3.09 -7.84
N SER A 104 -6.13 -2.98 -6.57
CA SER A 104 -6.89 -2.18 -5.59
C SER A 104 -6.87 -0.69 -5.90
N THR A 105 -5.69 -0.14 -6.25
CA THR A 105 -5.59 1.29 -6.51
C THR A 105 -6.29 1.69 -7.80
N GLN A 106 -6.28 0.82 -8.81
CA GLN A 106 -7.11 1.01 -10.01
C GLN A 106 -8.59 1.13 -9.65
N ALA A 107 -9.12 0.25 -8.79
CA ALA A 107 -10.50 0.30 -8.35
C ALA A 107 -10.78 1.56 -7.50
N LEU A 108 -9.90 1.93 -6.56
CA LEU A 108 -10.00 3.18 -5.80
C LEU A 108 -10.04 4.40 -6.72
N THR A 109 -9.17 4.45 -7.73
CA THR A 109 -9.15 5.55 -8.70
C THR A 109 -10.46 5.65 -9.46
N ARG A 110 -11.04 4.54 -9.92
CA ARG A 110 -12.35 4.50 -10.59
C ARG A 110 -13.46 4.98 -9.67
N ILE A 111 -13.45 4.57 -8.40
CA ILE A 111 -14.40 5.01 -7.38
C ILE A 111 -14.29 6.54 -7.18
N LEU A 112 -13.07 7.07 -7.04
CA LEU A 112 -12.84 8.50 -6.88
C LEU A 112 -13.29 9.31 -8.11
N CYS A 113 -13.04 8.81 -9.32
CA CYS A 113 -13.53 9.46 -10.54
C CYS A 113 -15.05 9.58 -10.54
N GLU A 114 -15.78 8.52 -10.24
CA GLU A 114 -17.24 8.50 -10.26
C GLU A 114 -17.86 9.24 -9.07
N LYS A 115 -17.38 8.98 -7.83
CA LYS A 115 -18.06 9.44 -6.61
C LYS A 115 -17.59 10.80 -6.11
N LEU A 116 -16.29 11.12 -6.24
CA LEU A 116 -15.71 12.37 -5.74
C LEU A 116 -15.57 13.41 -6.84
N TRP A 117 -14.88 13.07 -7.91
CA TRP A 117 -14.56 14.02 -8.99
C TRP A 117 -15.66 14.16 -10.03
N ARG A 118 -16.58 13.17 -10.09
CA ARG A 118 -17.73 13.13 -11.00
C ARG A 118 -17.34 13.25 -12.47
N ILE A 119 -16.26 12.55 -12.82
CA ILE A 119 -15.74 12.45 -14.20
C ILE A 119 -15.81 11.00 -14.69
N LYS A 120 -15.87 10.81 -16.01
CA LYS A 120 -15.93 9.50 -16.66
C LYS A 120 -14.81 9.37 -17.70
N PRO A 121 -13.55 9.31 -17.28
CA PRO A 121 -12.44 9.18 -18.21
C PRO A 121 -12.39 7.78 -18.82
N GLU A 122 -11.77 7.68 -20.01
CA GLU A 122 -11.32 6.41 -20.55
C GLU A 122 -10.14 5.88 -19.72
N PHE A 123 -10.17 4.60 -19.38
CA PHE A 123 -9.09 3.94 -18.64
C PHE A 123 -8.41 2.89 -19.48
N PHE A 124 -7.08 2.83 -19.43
CA PHE A 124 -6.31 1.72 -19.98
C PHE A 124 -5.14 1.36 -19.06
N GLU A 125 -4.73 0.11 -19.10
CA GLU A 125 -3.59 -0.38 -18.31
C GLU A 125 -2.27 -0.14 -19.04
N ALA A 126 -1.23 0.21 -18.28
CA ALA A 126 0.11 0.44 -18.77
C ALA A 126 1.18 -0.09 -17.80
N ALA A 127 2.38 -0.32 -18.29
CA ALA A 127 3.55 -0.51 -17.45
C ALA A 127 3.83 0.80 -16.67
N PRO A 128 4.43 0.74 -15.46
CA PRO A 128 4.70 1.91 -14.62
C PRO A 128 5.86 2.76 -15.15
N ASP A 129 5.69 3.30 -16.35
CA ASP A 129 6.58 4.27 -17.00
C ASP A 129 5.83 5.60 -17.11
N LEU A 130 6.02 6.48 -16.14
CA LEU A 130 5.26 7.73 -16.03
C LEU A 130 5.35 8.61 -17.30
N PRO A 131 6.53 8.87 -17.90
CA PRO A 131 6.60 9.63 -19.14
C PRO A 131 5.79 8.99 -20.28
N GLY A 132 5.98 7.69 -20.51
CA GLY A 132 5.26 6.95 -21.56
C GLY A 132 3.75 6.88 -21.31
N MET A 133 3.32 6.77 -20.05
CA MET A 133 1.91 6.82 -19.67
C MET A 133 1.30 8.20 -19.98
N LEU A 134 1.97 9.30 -19.61
CA LEU A 134 1.50 10.67 -19.81
C LEU A 134 1.59 11.13 -21.29
N GLN A 135 2.40 10.50 -22.12
CA GLN A 135 2.34 10.72 -23.58
C GLN A 135 1.00 10.25 -24.17
N ARG A 136 0.38 9.21 -23.57
CA ARG A 136 -0.82 8.55 -24.08
C ARG A 136 -2.10 8.90 -23.32
N ALA A 137 -1.99 9.58 -22.16
CA ALA A 137 -3.09 9.92 -21.27
C ALA A 137 -2.95 11.34 -20.73
N ASP A 138 -4.06 11.91 -20.23
CA ASP A 138 -4.06 13.17 -19.48
C ASP A 138 -3.51 12.98 -18.08
N ALA A 139 -3.75 11.82 -17.48
CA ALA A 139 -3.26 11.45 -16.15
C ALA A 139 -2.76 10.01 -16.10
N ALA A 140 -1.88 9.74 -15.16
CA ALA A 140 -1.26 8.42 -14.94
C ALA A 140 -1.26 8.05 -13.45
N LEU A 141 -1.73 6.85 -13.15
CA LEU A 141 -1.69 6.27 -11.81
C LEU A 141 -0.39 5.49 -11.63
N LEU A 142 0.39 5.84 -10.62
CA LEU A 142 1.58 5.11 -10.18
C LEU A 142 1.39 4.56 -8.78
N ILE A 143 2.03 3.41 -8.50
CA ILE A 143 2.04 2.81 -7.16
C ILE A 143 3.44 2.43 -6.70
N GLY A 144 3.55 2.13 -5.39
CA GLY A 144 4.74 1.57 -4.76
C GLY A 144 5.94 2.51 -4.79
N ASP A 145 7.13 1.93 -4.87
CA ASP A 145 8.38 2.67 -4.79
C ASP A 145 8.58 3.73 -5.90
N PRO A 146 8.13 3.51 -7.15
CA PRO A 146 8.14 4.57 -8.17
C PRO A 146 7.33 5.81 -7.77
N ALA A 147 6.13 5.60 -7.19
CA ALA A 147 5.29 6.71 -6.72
C ALA A 147 5.90 7.39 -5.48
N LEU A 148 6.43 6.62 -4.52
CA LEU A 148 7.10 7.14 -3.34
C LEU A 148 8.32 8.00 -3.73
N ARG A 149 9.12 7.54 -4.66
CA ARG A 149 10.27 8.28 -5.20
C ARG A 149 9.83 9.64 -5.77
N LEU A 150 8.75 9.66 -6.53
CA LEU A 150 8.16 10.89 -7.05
C LEU A 150 7.65 11.79 -5.92
N ALA A 151 6.92 11.25 -4.94
CA ALA A 151 6.41 12.02 -3.80
C ALA A 151 7.51 12.68 -2.98
N ILE A 152 8.65 12.01 -2.80
CA ILE A 152 9.80 12.56 -2.10
C ILE A 152 10.45 13.67 -2.96
N ALA A 153 10.65 13.41 -4.25
CA ALA A 153 11.23 14.39 -5.16
C ALA A 153 10.37 15.65 -5.32
N CYS A 154 9.05 15.54 -5.20
CA CYS A 154 8.09 16.65 -5.29
C CYS A 154 7.75 17.26 -3.92
N SER A 155 8.40 16.87 -2.82
CA SER A 155 8.15 17.49 -1.52
C SER A 155 8.64 18.95 -1.49
N PRO A 156 8.00 19.84 -0.69
CA PRO A 156 8.44 21.24 -0.60
C PRO A 156 9.91 21.41 -0.19
N GLU A 157 10.42 20.46 0.59
CA GLU A 157 11.83 20.46 1.02
C GLU A 157 12.79 20.05 -0.09
N ALA A 158 12.33 19.25 -1.07
CA ALA A 158 13.16 18.73 -2.18
C ALA A 158 13.12 19.61 -3.44
N HIS A 159 12.26 20.63 -3.51
CA HIS A 159 12.13 21.50 -4.69
C HIS A 159 13.30 22.48 -4.93
N ARG A 160 14.37 22.35 -4.15
CA ARG A 160 15.60 23.13 -4.35
C ARG A 160 16.69 22.20 -4.85
N ASP A 161 17.29 22.56 -5.98
CA ASP A 161 18.50 21.89 -6.43
C ASP A 161 19.70 22.22 -5.52
N ALA A 162 20.87 21.66 -5.84
CA ALA A 162 22.12 21.92 -5.12
C ALA A 162 22.56 23.42 -5.13
N LEU A 163 21.95 24.25 -5.97
CA LEU A 163 22.17 25.68 -6.08
C LEU A 163 21.06 26.51 -5.42
N GLY A 164 20.00 25.84 -4.87
CA GLY A 164 18.86 26.51 -4.24
C GLY A 164 17.76 26.94 -5.21
N ASP A 165 17.85 26.57 -6.48
CA ASP A 165 16.82 26.88 -7.48
C ASP A 165 15.63 25.92 -7.40
N ILE A 166 14.42 26.43 -7.70
CA ILE A 166 13.19 25.65 -7.68
C ILE A 166 13.14 24.78 -8.95
N VAL A 167 13.26 23.45 -8.76
CA VAL A 167 13.07 22.49 -9.85
C VAL A 167 11.56 22.33 -10.10
N SER A 168 11.10 22.54 -11.32
CA SER A 168 9.68 22.39 -11.64
C SER A 168 9.24 20.93 -11.54
N THR A 169 8.07 20.67 -11.00
CA THR A 169 7.46 19.32 -10.95
C THR A 169 7.37 18.70 -12.36
N ALA A 170 7.15 19.50 -13.39
CA ALA A 170 7.13 19.03 -14.78
C ALA A 170 8.48 18.45 -15.21
N SER A 171 9.61 19.05 -14.80
CA SER A 171 10.95 18.49 -15.06
C SER A 171 11.18 17.17 -14.33
N LEU A 172 10.72 17.05 -13.08
CA LEU A 172 10.83 15.83 -12.28
C LEU A 172 10.08 14.64 -12.88
N VAL A 173 8.96 14.88 -13.57
CA VAL A 173 8.18 13.83 -14.23
C VAL A 173 8.54 13.64 -15.71
N GLY A 174 9.62 14.25 -16.20
CA GLY A 174 10.07 14.12 -17.59
C GLY A 174 9.18 14.87 -18.60
N LEU A 175 8.43 15.87 -18.15
CA LEU A 175 7.52 16.70 -18.95
C LEU A 175 7.99 18.15 -19.02
N SER A 176 9.30 18.37 -19.16
CA SER A 176 9.87 19.71 -19.33
C SER A 176 9.18 20.45 -20.49
N GLY A 177 8.74 21.68 -20.23
CA GLY A 177 8.00 22.49 -21.21
C GLY A 177 6.47 22.31 -21.18
N HIS A 178 5.93 21.41 -20.38
CA HIS A 178 4.48 21.35 -20.08
C HIS A 178 4.12 22.38 -19.01
N GLY A 179 2.83 22.74 -18.96
CA GLY A 179 2.26 23.58 -17.90
C GLY A 179 2.31 22.93 -16.52
N PRO A 180 1.52 23.41 -15.58
CA PRO A 180 1.50 22.86 -14.21
C PRO A 180 1.12 21.38 -14.19
N ILE A 181 1.81 20.61 -13.32
CA ILE A 181 1.51 19.21 -13.06
C ILE A 181 0.75 19.11 -11.75
N TYR A 182 -0.32 18.34 -11.77
CA TYR A 182 -1.19 18.08 -10.61
C TYR A 182 -0.90 16.70 -10.07
N ILE A 183 -0.67 16.58 -8.76
CA ILE A 183 -0.43 15.31 -8.08
C ILE A 183 -1.49 15.11 -7.02
N TYR A 184 -2.19 13.99 -7.08
CA TYR A 184 -3.23 13.60 -6.14
C TYR A 184 -2.83 12.32 -5.43
N ASP A 185 -2.68 12.36 -4.10
CA ASP A 185 -2.56 11.16 -3.29
C ASP A 185 -3.93 10.47 -3.20
N ILE A 186 -4.01 9.24 -3.66
CA ILE A 186 -5.28 8.50 -3.77
C ILE A 186 -5.92 8.27 -2.40
N VAL A 187 -5.11 8.00 -1.36
CA VAL A 187 -5.63 7.77 -0.01
C VAL A 187 -6.12 9.08 0.62
N GLU A 188 -5.43 10.19 0.42
CA GLU A 188 -5.91 11.50 0.87
C GLU A 188 -7.28 11.82 0.27
N LYS A 189 -7.48 11.57 -1.04
CA LYS A 189 -8.76 11.79 -1.71
C LYS A 189 -9.84 10.81 -1.26
N TRP A 190 -9.48 9.56 -1.02
CA TRP A 190 -10.38 8.59 -0.40
C TRP A 190 -10.86 9.04 0.98
N ARG A 191 -9.93 9.47 1.84
CA ARG A 191 -10.27 9.97 3.16
C ARG A 191 -11.14 11.23 3.12
N ALA A 192 -10.85 12.16 2.22
CA ALA A 192 -11.68 13.35 2.04
C ALA A 192 -13.13 13.01 1.64
N MET A 193 -13.33 11.93 0.88
CA MET A 193 -14.64 11.46 0.43
C MET A 193 -15.39 10.67 1.51
N THR A 194 -14.68 9.80 2.26
CA THR A 194 -15.32 8.78 3.12
C THR A 194 -15.10 9.02 4.61
N SER A 195 -14.14 9.84 5.00
CA SER A 195 -13.62 10.00 6.37
C SER A 195 -13.03 8.71 6.96
N LEU A 196 -12.80 7.68 6.15
CA LEU A 196 -12.28 6.37 6.54
C LEU A 196 -10.85 6.15 5.99
N PRO A 197 -10.05 5.29 6.64
CA PRO A 197 -8.76 4.86 6.10
C PRO A 197 -8.94 4.03 4.82
N ALA A 198 -7.87 3.90 4.05
CA ALA A 198 -7.82 3.01 2.91
C ALA A 198 -6.95 1.78 3.21
N VAL A 199 -7.52 0.58 3.10
CA VAL A 199 -6.78 -0.67 3.13
C VAL A 199 -6.42 -1.07 1.71
N LEU A 200 -5.13 -1.18 1.45
CA LEU A 200 -4.56 -1.34 0.11
C LEU A 200 -4.26 -2.80 -0.21
N ALA A 201 -3.70 -3.51 0.79
CA ALA A 201 -3.38 -4.92 0.71
C ALA A 201 -3.65 -5.63 2.04
N VAL A 202 -3.94 -6.91 1.95
CA VAL A 202 -4.18 -7.80 3.10
C VAL A 202 -3.37 -9.07 2.95
N TRP A 203 -2.91 -9.65 4.07
CA TRP A 203 -2.43 -11.01 4.08
C TRP A 203 -3.62 -11.96 3.96
N ALA A 204 -3.70 -12.66 2.86
CA ALA A 204 -4.74 -13.66 2.61
C ALA A 204 -4.12 -15.05 2.51
N ALA A 205 -4.79 -16.03 3.08
CA ALA A 205 -4.36 -17.41 3.14
C ALA A 205 -5.46 -18.36 2.69
N ARG A 206 -5.09 -19.49 2.10
CA ARG A 206 -5.98 -20.64 1.93
C ARG A 206 -6.33 -21.20 3.31
N ARG A 207 -7.60 -21.49 3.55
CA ARG A 207 -8.06 -22.01 4.86
C ARG A 207 -7.26 -23.22 5.33
N SER A 208 -6.87 -24.11 4.41
CA SER A 208 -6.10 -25.32 4.70
C SER A 208 -4.67 -25.07 5.18
N ALA A 209 -4.11 -23.89 4.89
CA ALA A 209 -2.76 -23.51 5.29
C ALA A 209 -2.70 -22.81 6.66
N VAL A 210 -3.86 -22.38 7.17
CA VAL A 210 -3.93 -21.59 8.40
C VAL A 210 -3.82 -22.46 9.63
N THR A 211 -2.83 -22.16 10.46
CA THR A 211 -2.65 -22.68 11.81
C THR A 211 -2.46 -21.54 12.80
N PRO A 212 -2.74 -21.72 14.10
CA PRO A 212 -2.46 -20.70 15.10
C PRO A 212 -0.99 -20.25 15.11
N GLU A 213 -0.07 -21.18 14.89
CA GLU A 213 1.37 -20.91 14.80
C GLU A 213 1.68 -20.01 13.59
N LEU A 214 1.11 -20.29 12.42
CA LEU A 214 1.30 -19.46 11.23
C LEU A 214 0.82 -18.03 11.49
N VAL A 215 -0.35 -17.84 12.09
CA VAL A 215 -0.87 -16.49 12.39
C VAL A 215 0.06 -15.75 13.35
N GLN A 216 0.56 -16.44 14.38
CA GLN A 216 1.53 -15.87 15.34
C GLN A 216 2.83 -15.47 14.65
N ASP A 217 3.38 -16.31 13.79
CA ASP A 217 4.62 -16.03 13.07
C ASP A 217 4.53 -14.76 12.21
N PHE A 218 3.37 -14.52 11.58
CA PHE A 218 3.16 -13.30 10.79
C PHE A 218 3.07 -12.05 11.68
N GLN A 219 2.45 -12.15 12.86
CA GLN A 219 2.42 -11.07 13.85
C GLN A 219 3.81 -10.80 14.43
N ASP A 220 4.55 -11.85 14.77
CA ASP A 220 5.92 -11.75 15.28
C ASP A 220 6.87 -11.16 14.22
N SER A 221 6.66 -11.51 12.93
CA SER A 221 7.43 -10.93 11.83
C SER A 221 7.22 -9.42 11.71
N LEU A 222 5.97 -8.93 11.85
CA LEU A 222 5.69 -7.50 11.88
C LEU A 222 6.32 -6.83 13.10
N ALA A 223 6.16 -7.41 14.30
CA ALA A 223 6.73 -6.85 15.52
C ALA A 223 8.24 -6.68 15.38
N PHE A 224 8.94 -7.74 14.92
CA PHE A 224 10.36 -7.69 14.63
C PHE A 224 10.71 -6.63 13.59
N GLY A 225 9.90 -6.49 12.53
CA GLY A 225 10.12 -5.48 11.48
C GLY A 225 9.98 -4.05 11.98
N LEU A 226 9.00 -3.78 12.84
CA LEU A 226 8.80 -2.44 13.44
C LEU A 226 9.93 -2.07 14.41
N GLU A 227 10.49 -3.02 15.14
CA GLU A 227 11.68 -2.81 15.96
C GLU A 227 12.93 -2.50 15.12
N HIS A 228 12.95 -2.92 13.85
CA HIS A 228 14.10 -2.77 12.94
C HIS A 228 13.86 -1.76 11.81
N VAL A 229 12.88 -0.85 11.94
CA VAL A 229 12.54 0.13 10.89
C VAL A 229 13.74 1.00 10.51
N ASP A 230 14.59 1.37 11.45
CA ASP A 230 15.77 2.21 11.15
C ASP A 230 16.78 1.47 10.25
N ALA A 231 16.97 0.18 10.45
CA ALA A 231 17.78 -0.65 9.58
C ALA A 231 17.14 -0.80 8.18
N ILE A 232 15.82 -1.07 8.13
CA ILE A 232 15.06 -1.15 6.87
C ILE A 232 15.17 0.15 6.09
N ALA A 233 14.97 1.30 6.75
CA ALA A 233 15.05 2.61 6.10
C ALA A 233 16.47 2.93 5.60
N SER A 234 17.51 2.51 6.34
CA SER A 234 18.90 2.71 5.95
C SER A 234 19.27 1.86 4.73
N GLU A 235 18.91 0.57 4.72
CA GLU A 235 19.13 -0.35 3.61
C GLU A 235 18.42 0.15 2.35
N ALA A 236 17.13 0.50 2.46
CA ALA A 236 16.35 1.05 1.37
C ALA A 236 16.90 2.41 0.89
N GLY A 237 17.38 3.25 1.81
CA GLY A 237 18.00 4.53 1.47
C GLY A 237 19.22 4.39 0.57
N ALA A 238 20.06 3.40 0.86
CA ALA A 238 21.23 3.07 0.04
C ALA A 238 20.83 2.54 -1.35
N GLU A 239 19.89 1.61 -1.39
CA GLU A 239 19.40 0.99 -2.63
C GLU A 239 18.65 1.97 -3.54
N MET A 240 17.67 2.67 -2.95
CA MET A 240 16.81 3.60 -3.68
C MET A 240 17.47 4.95 -3.92
N ARG A 241 18.59 5.27 -3.26
CA ARG A 241 19.25 6.59 -3.27
C ARG A 241 18.27 7.70 -2.84
N LEU A 242 17.55 7.46 -1.75
CA LEU A 242 16.61 8.40 -1.16
C LEU A 242 16.98 8.71 0.29
N PRO A 243 16.56 9.89 0.82
CA PRO A 243 16.85 10.26 2.20
C PRO A 243 16.27 9.25 3.20
N VAL A 244 17.10 8.69 4.06
CA VAL A 244 16.69 7.70 5.09
C VAL A 244 15.57 8.22 5.97
N GLY A 245 15.61 9.50 6.34
CA GLY A 245 14.59 10.15 7.17
C GLY A 245 13.20 10.16 6.51
N ASP A 246 13.12 10.34 5.19
CA ASP A 246 11.87 10.30 4.43
C ASP A 246 11.31 8.88 4.36
N LEU A 247 12.17 7.88 4.16
CA LEU A 247 11.78 6.47 4.10
C LEU A 247 11.31 5.99 5.49
N ARG A 248 12.02 6.39 6.55
CA ARG A 248 11.60 6.11 7.91
C ARG A 248 10.22 6.71 8.22
N ARG A 249 10.02 7.99 7.87
CA ARG A 249 8.73 8.69 8.03
C ARG A 249 7.63 7.98 7.26
N TYR A 250 7.91 7.59 6.02
CA TYR A 250 6.98 6.83 5.20
C TYR A 250 6.52 5.54 5.88
N LEU A 251 7.45 4.73 6.39
CA LEU A 251 7.15 3.46 7.04
C LEU A 251 6.37 3.62 8.36
N LEU A 252 6.61 4.69 9.13
CA LEU A 252 6.02 4.86 10.47
C LEU A 252 4.79 5.76 10.50
N GLU A 253 4.66 6.71 9.57
CA GLU A 253 3.62 7.74 9.64
C GLU A 253 2.61 7.66 8.47
N ASN A 254 3.03 7.15 7.32
CA ASN A 254 2.16 7.04 6.16
C ASN A 254 1.53 5.65 6.02
N ILE A 255 2.23 4.59 6.46
CA ILE A 255 1.72 3.22 6.42
C ILE A 255 1.17 2.83 7.80
N ASP A 256 -0.01 2.21 7.81
CA ASP A 256 -0.59 1.51 8.94
C ASP A 256 -0.60 0.02 8.65
N TYR A 257 0.00 -0.76 9.55
CA TYR A 257 0.17 -2.21 9.40
C TYR A 257 -0.90 -3.01 10.14
N HIS A 258 -1.75 -2.36 10.94
CA HIS A 258 -2.74 -3.01 11.79
C HIS A 258 -4.12 -3.00 11.16
N LEU A 259 -4.69 -4.17 10.92
CA LEU A 259 -6.07 -4.31 10.46
C LEU A 259 -7.04 -4.18 11.65
N ASP A 260 -7.13 -2.97 12.20
CA ASP A 260 -8.02 -2.62 13.30
C ASP A 260 -9.47 -2.40 12.83
N GLU A 261 -10.37 -2.08 13.76
CA GLU A 261 -11.80 -1.86 13.46
C GLU A 261 -12.02 -0.69 12.49
N GLU A 262 -11.19 0.38 12.57
CA GLU A 262 -11.32 1.52 11.67
C GLU A 262 -10.91 1.13 10.25
N ASN A 263 -9.82 0.39 10.11
CA ASN A 263 -9.38 -0.16 8.83
C ASN A 263 -10.39 -1.16 8.26
N LEU A 264 -10.99 -2.03 9.08
CA LEU A 264 -12.05 -2.94 8.64
C LEU A 264 -13.30 -2.20 8.15
N ARG A 265 -13.68 -1.08 8.78
CA ARG A 265 -14.76 -0.22 8.27
C ARG A 265 -14.40 0.40 6.92
N GLY A 266 -13.17 0.89 6.79
CA GLY A 266 -12.65 1.43 5.51
C GLY A 266 -12.66 0.37 4.40
N LEU A 267 -12.21 -0.84 4.71
CA LEU A 267 -12.21 -1.98 3.79
C LEU A 267 -13.62 -2.38 3.36
N THR A 268 -14.56 -2.43 4.31
CA THR A 268 -15.96 -2.74 4.02
C THR A 268 -16.57 -1.68 3.09
N ARG A 269 -16.35 -0.40 3.40
CA ARG A 269 -16.84 0.70 2.56
C ARG A 269 -16.24 0.66 1.14
N TYR A 270 -14.98 0.29 1.04
CA TYR A 270 -14.33 0.09 -0.26
C TYR A 270 -15.01 -1.01 -1.08
N TYR A 271 -15.32 -2.15 -0.47
CA TYR A 271 -16.01 -3.25 -1.16
C TYR A 271 -17.43 -2.87 -1.58
N GLU A 272 -18.18 -2.15 -0.73
CA GLU A 272 -19.52 -1.65 -1.07
C GLU A 272 -19.47 -0.76 -2.33
N LEU A 273 -18.58 0.22 -2.35
CA LEU A 273 -18.43 1.12 -3.49
C LEU A 273 -17.90 0.40 -4.74
N ALA A 274 -17.04 -0.59 -4.57
CA ALA A 274 -16.57 -1.41 -5.68
C ALA A 274 -17.72 -2.25 -6.29
N ALA A 275 -18.61 -2.79 -5.47
CA ALA A 275 -19.80 -3.50 -5.94
C ALA A 275 -20.81 -2.56 -6.61
N GLU A 276 -21.06 -1.38 -6.03
CA GLU A 276 -21.92 -0.37 -6.65
C GLU A 276 -21.47 0.02 -8.08
N LEU A 277 -20.17 0.00 -8.35
CA LEU A 277 -19.59 0.29 -9.65
C LEU A 277 -19.39 -0.96 -10.54
N GLY A 278 -19.80 -2.13 -10.10
CA GLY A 278 -19.61 -3.37 -10.85
C GLY A 278 -18.14 -3.84 -10.96
N LEU A 279 -17.24 -3.34 -10.10
CA LEU A 279 -15.84 -3.73 -10.08
C LEU A 279 -15.62 -5.10 -9.40
N ILE A 280 -16.57 -5.51 -8.57
CA ILE A 280 -16.76 -6.85 -8.02
C ILE A 280 -18.23 -7.25 -8.17
N PRO A 281 -18.58 -8.54 -8.29
CA PRO A 281 -19.96 -8.96 -8.51
C PRO A 281 -20.88 -8.68 -7.32
N GLU A 282 -20.38 -8.92 -6.11
CA GLU A 282 -21.09 -8.74 -4.84
C GLU A 282 -20.10 -8.54 -3.69
N VAL A 283 -20.59 -8.06 -2.54
CA VAL A 283 -19.76 -7.92 -1.33
C VAL A 283 -19.79 -9.22 -0.54
N ARG A 284 -18.66 -9.91 -0.50
CA ARG A 284 -18.45 -11.05 0.37
C ARG A 284 -17.96 -10.58 1.75
N LYS A 285 -18.57 -11.10 2.81
CA LYS A 285 -18.15 -10.80 4.18
C LYS A 285 -16.69 -11.16 4.41
N VAL A 286 -15.95 -10.27 5.07
CA VAL A 286 -14.56 -10.53 5.48
C VAL A 286 -14.55 -11.66 6.51
N ALA A 287 -13.79 -12.71 6.21
CA ALA A 287 -13.53 -13.83 7.12
C ALA A 287 -12.07 -13.70 7.60
N LEU A 288 -11.91 -13.49 8.90
CA LEU A 288 -10.59 -13.49 9.53
C LEU A 288 -10.19 -14.91 9.92
N ALA A 289 -8.90 -15.22 9.84
CA ALA A 289 -8.35 -16.42 10.45
C ALA A 289 -8.50 -16.36 11.98
N PRO A 290 -8.65 -17.50 12.69
CA PRO A 290 -8.69 -17.50 14.14
C PRO A 290 -7.40 -16.89 14.72
N GLU A 291 -7.55 -16.08 15.75
CA GLU A 291 -6.39 -15.62 16.52
C GLU A 291 -5.77 -16.77 17.32
N PRO A 292 -4.45 -16.73 17.54
CA PRO A 292 -3.78 -17.71 18.40
C PRO A 292 -4.42 -17.70 19.80
N SER A 293 -4.87 -18.85 20.28
CA SER A 293 -5.46 -19.00 21.61
C SER A 293 -4.42 -18.78 22.68
N GLY A 294 -4.46 -17.66 23.38
CA GLY A 294 -3.65 -17.38 24.55
C GLY A 294 -2.52 -16.41 24.33
N LEU A 295 -2.88 -15.12 24.27
CA LEU A 295 -2.09 -14.00 24.80
C LEU A 295 -2.90 -12.71 24.58
N ALA A 296 -3.85 -12.44 25.47
CA ALA A 296 -4.25 -11.08 25.76
C ALA A 296 -3.05 -10.39 26.40
N ARG A 297 -2.05 -10.02 25.60
CA ARG A 297 -1.04 -9.05 26.04
C ARG A 297 -1.67 -7.68 25.90
N SER A 298 -2.11 -7.14 27.04
CA SER A 298 -2.34 -5.71 27.21
C SER A 298 -1.07 -4.98 26.76
N LEU A 299 -1.12 -4.40 25.56
CA LEU A 299 -0.15 -3.40 25.14
C LEU A 299 -0.50 -2.09 25.87
N ASP A 300 -0.18 -2.03 27.16
CA ASP A 300 -0.02 -0.77 27.91
C ASP A 300 1.24 -0.08 27.38
N PHE A 301 1.08 0.68 26.34
CA PHE A 301 2.05 1.71 25.99
C PHE A 301 1.99 2.78 27.07
N ALA A 302 2.89 2.69 28.07
CA ALA A 302 3.17 3.73 29.03
C ALA A 302 3.65 4.97 28.26
N VAL A 303 2.74 5.89 27.99
CA VAL A 303 3.06 7.27 27.64
C VAL A 303 3.72 7.89 28.87
N GLY A 304 5.05 7.93 28.85
CA GLY A 304 5.85 8.59 29.89
C GLY A 304 5.55 10.09 29.93
N SER A 305 4.60 10.49 30.77
CA SER A 305 4.41 11.88 31.16
C SER A 305 5.57 12.30 32.03
N ARG A 306 6.57 12.97 31.45
CA ARG A 306 7.53 13.76 32.26
C ARG A 306 6.81 14.96 32.81
N ARG A 307 6.41 14.88 34.07
CA ARG A 307 6.06 16.07 34.88
C ARG A 307 7.31 16.93 35.07
N ALA A 308 7.25 18.14 34.55
CA ALA A 308 8.18 19.18 34.91
C ALA A 308 7.96 19.52 36.40
N THR A 309 8.97 19.29 37.23
CA THR A 309 9.03 19.83 38.59
C THR A 309 9.73 21.18 38.51
N GLN A 310 8.96 22.22 38.75
CA GLN A 310 9.51 23.53 39.11
C GLN A 310 10.16 23.44 40.49
N ARG A 311 11.38 23.91 40.58
CA ARG A 311 11.89 24.75 41.69
C ARG A 311 12.93 25.73 41.16
#